data_09ad7965fd9c34bd06635d2ad85fd318
#
_entry.id   09ad7965fd9c34bd06635d2ad85fd318
#
_cell.length_a   1.000
_cell.length_b   1.000
_cell.length_c   1.000
_cell.angle_alpha   90.00
_cell.angle_beta   90.00
_cell.angle_gamma   90.00
#
_symmetry.space_group_name_H-M   'P 1'
#
loop_
_entity.id
_entity.type
_entity.pdbx_description
1 polymer ?
#
loop_
_entity_poly.entity_id
_entity_poly.type
_entity_poly.pdbx_seq_one_letter_code
_entity_poly.pdbx_strand_id
1 'polypeptide(L)'
;MSFKYPPNDDLRRLLRFEPDSGAIWLGDRRMVLMHTVALTALRQDLITSVGAEHARRILTRMGYAAGMSDAECARKTRPDMTLNECFLVGPQLFMLEGAAHVTPVKLTFDIEAGQFYGEFNWEHSWEAYAHQQKYGLDTDPACWTLLGYASGYTSAFMGRLILYKETLCAACGAEHCQIVGRPI
;
A
#
# COMPACT_ATOMS: atom_id res chain seq x y z
N MET A 1 13.42 -19.69 -2.95
CA MET A 1 12.52 -19.73 -4.13
C MET A 1 12.53 -18.36 -4.76
N SER A 2 12.72 -18.26 -6.09
CA SER A 2 12.60 -16.98 -6.79
C SER A 2 11.13 -16.59 -6.81
N PHE A 3 10.81 -15.48 -6.18
CA PHE A 3 9.45 -14.95 -6.12
C PHE A 3 9.11 -14.33 -7.48
N LYS A 4 8.15 -14.89 -8.19
CA LYS A 4 7.66 -14.31 -9.43
C LYS A 4 6.26 -13.77 -9.20
N TYR A 5 6.09 -12.46 -9.33
CA TYR A 5 4.76 -11.86 -9.42
C TYR A 5 4.07 -12.35 -10.70
N PRO A 6 2.74 -12.52 -10.68
CA PRO A 6 1.98 -12.72 -11.91
C PRO A 6 2.25 -11.57 -12.90
N PRO A 7 2.15 -11.79 -14.22
CA PRO A 7 2.35 -10.72 -15.20
C PRO A 7 1.41 -9.52 -14.96
N ASN A 8 1.97 -8.30 -15.01
CA ASN A 8 1.23 -7.06 -14.75
C ASN A 8 0.36 -6.57 -15.92
N ASP A 9 0.52 -7.14 -17.11
CA ASP A 9 -0.09 -6.60 -18.32
C ASP A 9 -1.61 -6.62 -18.31
N ASP A 10 -2.21 -7.48 -17.52
CA ASP A 10 -3.66 -7.61 -17.39
C ASP A 10 -4.27 -6.64 -16.38
N LEU A 11 -3.57 -6.26 -15.31
CA LEU A 11 -4.07 -5.27 -14.35
C LEU A 11 -4.22 -3.88 -14.98
N ARG A 12 -3.30 -3.49 -15.87
CA ARG A 12 -3.39 -2.24 -16.62
C ARG A 12 -4.62 -2.20 -17.52
N ARG A 13 -5.06 -3.34 -18.05
CA ARG A 13 -6.26 -3.44 -18.89
C ARG A 13 -7.55 -3.22 -18.11
N LEU A 14 -7.52 -3.36 -16.79
CA LEU A 14 -8.65 -3.06 -15.91
C LEU A 14 -8.82 -1.55 -15.69
N LEU A 15 -7.76 -0.75 -15.97
CA LEU A 15 -7.82 0.70 -15.86
C LEU A 15 -8.52 1.27 -17.09
N ARG A 16 -9.65 1.93 -16.88
CA ARG A 16 -10.47 2.54 -17.93
C ARG A 16 -10.68 4.01 -17.64
N PHE A 17 -10.51 4.82 -18.68
CA PHE A 17 -10.81 6.24 -18.67
C PHE A 17 -12.07 6.48 -19.49
N GLU A 18 -13.07 7.11 -18.91
CA GLU A 18 -14.34 7.46 -19.55
C GLU A 18 -14.41 8.98 -19.68
N PRO A 19 -13.89 9.55 -20.80
CA PRO A 19 -13.78 11.01 -20.96
C PRO A 19 -15.14 11.72 -20.89
N ASP A 20 -16.19 11.10 -21.43
CA ASP A 20 -17.53 11.72 -21.48
C ASP A 20 -18.17 11.86 -20.08
N SER A 21 -17.85 10.98 -19.16
CA SER A 21 -18.31 11.01 -17.76
C SER A 21 -17.29 11.62 -16.81
N GLY A 22 -16.05 11.82 -17.25
CA GLY A 22 -14.92 12.18 -16.39
C GLY A 22 -14.56 11.10 -15.38
N ALA A 23 -14.92 9.84 -15.68
CA ALA A 23 -14.74 8.70 -14.77
C ALA A 23 -13.45 7.94 -15.08
N ILE A 24 -12.77 7.48 -14.00
CA ILE A 24 -11.67 6.53 -14.06
C ILE A 24 -12.08 5.31 -13.24
N TRP A 25 -11.88 4.13 -13.80
CA TRP A 25 -12.24 2.86 -13.18
C TRP A 25 -11.06 1.90 -13.16
N LEU A 26 -10.90 1.16 -12.07
CA LEU A 26 -10.04 -0.01 -11.98
C LEU A 26 -10.96 -1.22 -11.69
N GLY A 27 -11.25 -2.01 -12.72
CA GLY A 27 -12.30 -3.02 -12.65
C GLY A 27 -13.67 -2.36 -12.45
N ASP A 28 -14.32 -2.67 -11.34
CA ASP A 28 -15.61 -2.10 -10.89
C ASP A 28 -15.47 -0.94 -9.90
N ARG A 29 -14.23 -0.55 -9.54
CA ARG A 29 -13.96 0.49 -8.57
C ARG A 29 -13.74 1.85 -9.22
N ARG A 30 -14.41 2.85 -8.68
CA ARG A 30 -14.20 4.24 -9.05
C ARG A 30 -12.86 4.74 -8.53
N MET A 31 -12.00 5.22 -9.42
CA MET A 31 -10.70 5.78 -9.10
C MET A 31 -10.69 7.30 -9.25
N VAL A 32 -9.74 7.92 -8.60
CA VAL A 32 -9.40 9.34 -8.77
C VAL A 32 -7.90 9.44 -9.02
N LEU A 33 -7.52 10.11 -10.10
CA LEU A 33 -6.12 10.48 -10.32
C LEU A 33 -5.86 11.80 -9.60
N MET A 34 -4.98 11.77 -8.63
CA MET A 34 -4.68 12.93 -7.77
C MET A 34 -3.18 13.22 -7.75
N HIS A 35 -2.83 14.50 -7.76
CA HIS A 35 -1.45 14.90 -7.56
C HIS A 35 -0.98 14.61 -6.14
N THR A 36 0.24 14.14 -5.97
CA THR A 36 0.86 13.96 -4.64
C THR A 36 0.89 15.25 -3.82
N VAL A 37 0.95 16.41 -4.48
CA VAL A 37 0.84 17.72 -3.82
C VAL A 37 -0.45 17.87 -3.02
N ALA A 38 -1.60 17.41 -3.55
CA ALA A 38 -2.88 17.46 -2.82
C ALA A 38 -2.87 16.57 -1.58
N LEU A 39 -2.30 15.36 -1.69
CA LEU A 39 -2.15 14.44 -0.57
C LEU A 39 -1.18 14.99 0.49
N THR A 40 -0.10 15.64 0.04
CA THR A 40 0.88 16.32 0.93
C THR A 40 0.23 17.47 1.68
N ALA A 41 -0.58 18.30 1.02
CA ALA A 41 -1.32 19.39 1.65
C ALA A 41 -2.30 18.86 2.70
N LEU A 42 -3.10 17.84 2.35
CA LEU A 42 -4.01 17.19 3.31
C LEU A 42 -3.27 16.65 4.54
N ARG A 43 -2.15 15.95 4.33
CA ARG A 43 -1.31 15.45 5.42
C ARG A 43 -0.83 16.58 6.31
N GLN A 44 -0.34 17.68 5.72
CA GLN A 44 0.13 18.85 6.45
C GLN A 44 -0.97 19.48 7.29
N ASP A 45 -2.17 19.68 6.70
CA ASP A 45 -3.31 20.26 7.39
C ASP A 45 -3.75 19.38 8.57
N LEU A 46 -3.75 18.06 8.40
CA LEU A 46 -4.01 17.13 9.49
C LEU A 46 -2.98 17.27 10.62
N ILE A 47 -1.68 17.27 10.29
CA ILE A 47 -0.62 17.41 11.30
C ILE A 47 -0.78 18.73 12.05
N THR A 48 -1.05 19.82 11.34
CA THR A 48 -1.22 21.15 11.94
C THR A 48 -2.46 21.25 12.81
N SER A 49 -3.57 20.63 12.37
CA SER A 49 -4.88 20.75 13.03
C SER A 49 -5.03 19.85 14.24
N VAL A 50 -4.52 18.62 14.18
CA VAL A 50 -4.76 17.59 15.22
C VAL A 50 -3.48 16.99 15.82
N GLY A 51 -2.30 17.46 15.39
CA GLY A 51 -1.00 16.95 15.79
C GLY A 51 -0.59 15.66 15.05
N ALA A 52 0.71 15.40 15.00
CA ALA A 52 1.31 14.32 14.22
C ALA A 52 0.78 12.93 14.58
N GLU A 53 0.59 12.65 15.88
CA GLU A 53 0.11 11.34 16.34
C GLU A 53 -1.34 11.04 15.90
N HIS A 54 -2.24 12.03 15.96
CA HIS A 54 -3.60 11.86 15.48
C HIS A 54 -3.66 11.80 13.95
N ALA A 55 -2.91 12.64 13.26
CA ALA A 55 -2.77 12.60 11.81
C ALA A 55 -2.29 11.22 11.33
N ARG A 56 -1.28 10.65 11.97
CA ARG A 56 -0.79 9.30 11.70
C ARG A 56 -1.90 8.27 11.82
N ARG A 57 -2.68 8.29 12.90
CA ARG A 57 -3.81 7.35 13.09
C ARG A 57 -4.87 7.48 12.02
N ILE A 58 -5.20 8.71 11.61
CA ILE A 58 -6.19 8.96 10.55
C ILE A 58 -5.69 8.40 9.21
N LEU A 59 -4.47 8.75 8.82
CA LEU A 59 -3.88 8.33 7.55
C LEU A 59 -3.65 6.82 7.51
N THR A 60 -3.20 6.21 8.60
CA THR A 60 -3.06 4.74 8.69
C THR A 60 -4.42 4.04 8.52
N ARG A 61 -5.50 4.55 9.12
CA ARG A 61 -6.84 3.98 8.93
C ARG A 61 -7.37 4.17 7.51
N MET A 62 -7.10 5.31 6.90
CA MET A 62 -7.43 5.54 5.48
C MET A 62 -6.74 4.52 4.59
N GLY A 63 -5.43 4.34 4.76
CA GLY A 63 -4.67 3.31 4.05
C GLY A 63 -5.19 1.90 4.31
N TYR A 64 -5.51 1.57 5.56
CA TYR A 64 -6.05 0.26 5.93
C TYR A 64 -7.34 -0.06 5.18
N ALA A 65 -8.27 0.90 5.11
CA ALA A 65 -9.51 0.74 4.35
C ALA A 65 -9.25 0.56 2.85
N ALA A 66 -8.31 1.31 2.26
CA ALA A 66 -7.90 1.15 0.87
C ALA A 66 -7.32 -0.25 0.60
N GLY A 67 -6.41 -0.73 1.45
CA GLY A 67 -5.83 -2.06 1.33
C GLY A 67 -6.87 -3.19 1.43
N MET A 68 -7.85 -3.08 2.33
CA MET A 68 -8.97 -4.04 2.40
C MET A 68 -9.78 -4.07 1.11
N SER A 69 -10.08 -2.89 0.54
CA SER A 69 -10.79 -2.78 -0.75
C SER A 69 -9.99 -3.43 -1.88
N ASP A 70 -8.67 -3.26 -1.88
CA ASP A 70 -7.79 -3.87 -2.89
C ASP A 70 -7.70 -5.38 -2.76
N ALA A 71 -7.76 -5.92 -1.55
CA ALA A 71 -7.83 -7.36 -1.33
C ALA A 71 -9.10 -7.95 -1.96
N GLU A 72 -10.22 -7.25 -1.87
CA GLU A 72 -11.46 -7.64 -2.55
C GLU A 72 -11.33 -7.57 -4.08
N CYS A 73 -10.73 -6.48 -4.59
CA CYS A 73 -10.45 -6.33 -6.02
C CYS A 73 -9.56 -7.46 -6.55
N ALA A 74 -8.48 -7.79 -5.84
CA ALA A 74 -7.57 -8.87 -6.24
C ALA A 74 -8.30 -10.21 -6.39
N ARG A 75 -9.20 -10.55 -5.46
CA ARG A 75 -10.02 -11.76 -5.54
C ARG A 75 -11.01 -11.73 -6.71
N LYS A 76 -11.66 -10.60 -6.95
CA LYS A 76 -12.66 -10.45 -8.04
C LYS A 76 -12.01 -10.51 -9.42
N THR A 77 -10.82 -9.95 -9.57
CA THR A 77 -10.11 -9.89 -10.85
C THR A 77 -9.42 -11.20 -11.22
N ARG A 78 -9.31 -12.13 -10.28
CA ARG A 78 -8.63 -13.42 -10.42
C ARG A 78 -9.46 -14.58 -9.85
N PRO A 79 -10.69 -14.78 -10.34
CA PRO A 79 -11.59 -15.79 -9.78
C PRO A 79 -11.08 -17.23 -9.90
N ASP A 80 -10.20 -17.51 -10.86
CA ASP A 80 -9.64 -18.84 -11.12
C ASP A 80 -8.32 -19.10 -10.37
N MET A 81 -7.80 -18.11 -9.63
CA MET A 81 -6.57 -18.24 -8.85
C MET A 81 -6.86 -18.70 -7.43
N THR A 82 -5.91 -19.41 -6.83
CA THR A 82 -5.92 -19.73 -5.41
C THR A 82 -5.81 -18.45 -4.56
N LEU A 83 -6.23 -18.51 -3.29
CA LEU A 83 -6.09 -17.36 -2.38
C LEU A 83 -4.64 -16.89 -2.24
N ASN A 84 -3.68 -17.83 -2.24
CA ASN A 84 -2.26 -17.52 -2.18
C ASN A 84 -1.79 -16.75 -3.43
N GLU A 85 -2.25 -17.14 -4.62
CA GLU A 85 -1.94 -16.42 -5.86
C GLU A 85 -2.62 -15.04 -5.90
N CYS A 86 -3.89 -14.95 -5.49
CA CYS A 86 -4.59 -13.67 -5.38
C CYS A 86 -3.90 -12.71 -4.43
N PHE A 87 -3.36 -13.20 -3.30
CA PHE A 87 -2.60 -12.40 -2.35
C PHE A 87 -1.40 -11.70 -3.01
N LEU A 88 -0.73 -12.37 -3.95
CA LEU A 88 0.45 -11.83 -4.65
C LEU A 88 0.11 -10.72 -5.65
N VAL A 89 -1.16 -10.46 -5.94
CA VAL A 89 -1.62 -9.33 -6.76
C VAL A 89 -1.49 -7.99 -6.02
N GLY A 90 -1.51 -7.99 -4.69
CA GLY A 90 -1.48 -6.77 -3.89
C GLY A 90 -0.30 -5.85 -4.16
N PRO A 91 0.95 -6.33 -4.13
CA PRO A 91 2.09 -5.50 -4.51
C PRO A 91 1.97 -4.89 -5.92
N GLN A 92 1.32 -5.58 -6.84
CA GLN A 92 1.12 -5.09 -8.21
C GLN A 92 0.07 -3.99 -8.28
N LEU A 93 -1.06 -4.12 -7.53
CA LEU A 93 -2.05 -3.05 -7.39
C LEU A 93 -1.43 -1.82 -6.75
N PHE A 94 -0.69 -2.01 -5.68
CA PHE A 94 0.03 -0.94 -4.98
C PHE A 94 1.00 -0.17 -5.89
N MET A 95 1.77 -0.90 -6.73
CA MET A 95 2.64 -0.28 -7.73
C MET A 95 1.84 0.40 -8.85
N LEU A 96 0.73 -0.19 -9.32
CA LEU A 96 -0.13 0.38 -10.35
C LEU A 96 -0.76 1.71 -9.89
N GLU A 97 -1.11 1.81 -8.62
CA GLU A 97 -1.67 3.01 -7.99
C GLU A 97 -0.61 4.09 -7.72
N GLY A 98 0.65 3.82 -8.00
CA GLY A 98 1.75 4.77 -7.84
C GLY A 98 2.20 4.95 -6.38
N ALA A 99 1.97 3.96 -5.53
CA ALA A 99 2.30 4.05 -4.11
C ALA A 99 3.80 3.96 -3.83
N ALA A 100 4.44 2.86 -4.26
CA ALA A 100 5.89 2.62 -4.19
C ALA A 100 6.23 1.41 -5.07
N HIS A 101 7.49 1.26 -5.45
CA HIS A 101 7.98 0.02 -6.03
C HIS A 101 8.26 -0.99 -4.91
N VAL A 102 7.68 -2.19 -4.99
CA VAL A 102 7.73 -3.20 -3.95
C VAL A 102 8.64 -4.36 -4.33
N THR A 103 9.65 -4.62 -3.50
CA THR A 103 10.55 -5.77 -3.65
C THR A 103 10.47 -6.64 -2.39
N PRO A 104 10.12 -7.93 -2.49
CA PRO A 104 10.10 -8.81 -1.33
C PRO A 104 11.53 -9.16 -0.90
N VAL A 105 11.82 -8.99 0.39
CA VAL A 105 13.07 -9.43 1.05
C VAL A 105 12.88 -10.83 1.60
N LYS A 106 11.80 -11.01 2.38
CA LYS A 106 11.42 -12.31 2.93
C LYS A 106 9.91 -12.40 3.00
N LEU A 107 9.36 -13.47 2.44
CA LEU A 107 7.92 -13.71 2.47
C LEU A 107 7.67 -15.19 2.75
N THR A 108 6.94 -15.47 3.82
CA THR A 108 6.44 -16.79 4.16
C THR A 108 5.00 -16.65 4.58
N PHE A 109 4.10 -17.32 3.89
CA PHE A 109 2.68 -17.26 4.23
C PHE A 109 1.97 -18.52 3.80
N ASP A 110 0.92 -18.83 4.56
CA ASP A 110 -0.08 -19.84 4.27
C ASP A 110 -1.40 -19.28 4.79
N ILE A 111 -2.29 -18.92 3.87
CA ILE A 111 -3.56 -18.27 4.23
C ILE A 111 -4.46 -19.26 4.96
N GLU A 112 -4.51 -20.52 4.53
CA GLU A 112 -5.35 -21.55 5.14
C GLU A 112 -4.86 -21.90 6.56
N ALA A 113 -3.54 -21.98 6.76
CA ALA A 113 -2.94 -22.20 8.07
C ALA A 113 -2.85 -20.93 8.94
N GLY A 114 -3.21 -19.76 8.40
CA GLY A 114 -3.14 -18.47 9.10
C GLY A 114 -1.72 -18.03 9.45
N GLN A 115 -0.71 -18.53 8.72
CA GLN A 115 0.70 -18.19 8.94
C GLN A 115 1.12 -17.05 8.03
N PHE A 116 1.77 -16.04 8.61
CA PHE A 116 2.26 -14.91 7.86
C PHE A 116 3.52 -14.30 8.47
N TYR A 117 4.50 -14.08 7.63
CA TYR A 117 5.63 -13.19 7.83
C TYR A 117 6.01 -12.55 6.50
N GLY A 118 6.05 -11.23 6.43
CA GLY A 118 6.44 -10.51 5.24
C GLY A 118 7.41 -9.38 5.55
N GLU A 119 8.49 -9.30 4.77
CA GLU A 119 9.47 -8.24 4.78
C GLU A 119 9.66 -7.74 3.35
N PHE A 120 9.49 -6.43 3.14
CA PHE A 120 9.52 -5.83 1.82
C PHE A 120 10.30 -4.53 1.85
N ASN A 121 11.03 -4.26 0.76
CA ASN A 121 11.57 -2.95 0.47
C ASN A 121 10.58 -2.17 -0.39
N TRP A 122 10.46 -0.88 -0.09
CA TRP A 122 9.71 0.10 -0.86
C TRP A 122 10.65 1.17 -1.39
N GLU A 123 10.85 1.16 -2.69
CA GLU A 123 11.57 2.20 -3.41
C GLU A 123 10.58 3.24 -3.93
N HIS A 124 10.99 4.49 -4.00
CA HIS A 124 10.16 5.59 -4.52
C HIS A 124 8.82 5.78 -3.79
N SER A 125 8.77 5.53 -2.48
CA SER A 125 7.57 5.82 -1.68
C SER A 125 7.17 7.29 -1.86
N TRP A 126 5.93 7.51 -2.38
CA TRP A 126 5.44 8.88 -2.55
C TRP A 126 5.33 9.62 -1.21
N GLU A 127 4.98 8.90 -0.14
CA GLU A 127 4.76 9.47 1.19
C GLU A 127 6.08 9.90 1.84
N ALA A 128 7.14 9.09 1.74
CA ALA A 128 8.47 9.46 2.18
C ALA A 128 9.05 10.62 1.36
N TYR A 129 8.89 10.57 0.02
CA TYR A 129 9.31 11.65 -0.87
C TYR A 129 8.60 12.97 -0.52
N ALA A 130 7.28 12.95 -0.41
CA ALA A 130 6.48 14.14 -0.08
C ALA A 130 6.87 14.72 1.28
N HIS A 131 7.15 13.86 2.27
CA HIS A 131 7.63 14.28 3.58
C HIS A 131 8.97 15.00 3.48
N GLN A 132 9.95 14.40 2.79
CA GLN A 132 11.28 15.01 2.63
C GLN A 132 11.22 16.36 1.92
N GLN A 133 10.41 16.49 0.87
CA GLN A 133 10.25 17.77 0.14
C GLN A 133 9.73 18.89 1.04
N LYS A 134 8.93 18.56 2.06
CA LYS A 134 8.29 19.55 2.92
C LYS A 134 9.04 19.83 4.21
N TYR A 135 9.57 18.79 4.84
CA TYR A 135 10.13 18.86 6.19
C TYR A 135 11.64 18.54 6.24
N GLY A 136 12.22 18.05 5.13
CA GLY A 136 13.58 17.53 5.11
C GLY A 136 13.64 16.12 5.72
N LEU A 137 14.81 15.77 6.26
CA LEU A 137 14.98 14.51 7.00
C LEU A 137 14.34 14.61 8.38
N ASP A 138 13.70 13.52 8.79
CA ASP A 138 13.06 13.39 10.10
C ASP A 138 13.65 12.22 10.89
N THR A 139 13.33 12.12 12.17
CA THR A 139 13.67 11.00 13.05
C THR A 139 12.62 9.90 13.02
N ASP A 140 11.38 10.24 12.66
CA ASP A 140 10.25 9.34 12.65
C ASP A 140 9.84 8.90 11.24
N PRO A 141 9.56 7.61 11.03
CA PRO A 141 9.09 7.09 9.74
C PRO A 141 7.81 7.77 9.25
N ALA A 142 7.75 8.05 7.95
CA ALA A 142 6.71 8.88 7.35
C ALA A 142 5.63 8.12 6.56
N CYS A 143 5.79 6.82 6.26
CA CYS A 143 4.92 6.07 5.36
C CYS A 143 3.62 5.56 6.03
N TRP A 144 2.87 6.46 6.65
CA TRP A 144 1.72 6.09 7.50
C TRP A 144 0.54 5.51 6.73
N THR A 145 0.19 6.12 5.59
CA THR A 145 -0.88 5.64 4.72
C THR A 145 -0.51 4.32 4.09
N LEU A 146 0.71 4.21 3.60
CA LEU A 146 1.19 3.02 2.92
C LEU A 146 1.32 1.81 3.87
N LEU A 147 1.76 2.04 5.12
CA LEU A 147 1.74 1.00 6.17
C LEU A 147 0.33 0.52 6.50
N GLY A 148 -0.60 1.48 6.56
CA GLY A 148 -2.02 1.16 6.73
C GLY A 148 -2.51 0.25 5.61
N TYR A 149 -2.23 0.61 4.37
CA TYR A 149 -2.60 -0.18 3.19
C TYR A 149 -2.06 -1.62 3.26
N ALA A 150 -0.76 -1.79 3.47
CA ALA A 150 -0.16 -3.12 3.58
C ALA A 150 -0.81 -3.95 4.69
N SER A 151 -1.09 -3.32 5.84
CA SER A 151 -1.75 -3.98 6.97
C SER A 151 -3.18 -4.38 6.63
N GLY A 152 -3.97 -3.49 6.00
CA GLY A 152 -5.35 -3.76 5.61
C GLY A 152 -5.47 -4.86 4.55
N TYR A 153 -4.66 -4.77 3.50
CA TYR A 153 -4.61 -5.77 2.44
C TYR A 153 -4.29 -7.16 2.99
N THR A 154 -3.21 -7.26 3.75
CA THR A 154 -2.75 -8.55 4.29
C THR A 154 -3.75 -9.11 5.32
N SER A 155 -4.29 -8.25 6.20
CA SER A 155 -5.29 -8.68 7.19
C SER A 155 -6.55 -9.25 6.53
N ALA A 156 -7.00 -8.65 5.42
CA ALA A 156 -8.18 -9.11 4.69
C ALA A 156 -7.97 -10.50 4.08
N PHE A 157 -6.77 -10.81 3.60
CA PHE A 157 -6.44 -12.15 3.10
C PHE A 157 -6.26 -13.17 4.22
N MET A 158 -5.58 -12.78 5.29
CA MET A 158 -5.25 -13.68 6.40
C MET A 158 -6.45 -13.95 7.33
N GLY A 159 -7.56 -13.21 7.20
CA GLY A 159 -8.69 -13.32 8.11
C GLY A 159 -8.38 -12.97 9.57
N ARG A 160 -7.24 -12.33 9.82
CA ARG A 160 -6.74 -11.91 11.13
C ARG A 160 -5.91 -10.64 11.02
N LEU A 161 -5.75 -9.93 12.11
CA LEU A 161 -5.00 -8.69 12.13
C LEU A 161 -3.50 -8.94 11.91
N ILE A 162 -2.99 -8.38 10.81
CA ILE A 162 -1.58 -8.30 10.47
C ILE A 162 -1.18 -6.84 10.52
N LEU A 163 -0.18 -6.51 11.33
CA LEU A 163 0.37 -5.16 11.33
C LEU A 163 1.76 -5.13 10.74
N TYR A 164 1.98 -4.14 9.90
CA TYR A 164 3.31 -3.80 9.41
C TYR A 164 3.92 -2.68 10.25
N LYS A 165 5.22 -2.78 10.44
CA LYS A 165 6.06 -1.75 11.02
C LYS A 165 7.11 -1.35 10.00
N GLU A 166 7.34 -0.07 9.84
CA GLU A 166 8.45 0.47 9.05
C GLU A 166 9.74 0.35 9.88
N THR A 167 10.74 -0.34 9.36
CA THR A 167 12.03 -0.57 10.00
C THR A 167 13.13 0.34 9.48
N LEU A 168 13.01 0.76 8.21
CA LEU A 168 13.81 1.78 7.56
C LEU A 168 12.89 2.73 6.82
N CYS A 169 13.20 4.02 6.80
CA CYS A 169 12.43 5.02 6.07
C CYS A 169 13.36 5.97 5.30
N ALA A 170 13.05 6.17 4.03
CA ALA A 170 13.78 7.14 3.21
C ALA A 170 13.65 8.55 3.79
N ALA A 171 12.50 8.92 4.38
CA ALA A 171 12.35 10.21 5.07
C ALA A 171 13.27 10.37 6.29
N CYS A 172 13.83 9.28 6.82
CA CYS A 172 14.82 9.28 7.90
C CYS A 172 16.27 9.15 7.38
N GLY A 173 16.48 9.25 6.06
CA GLY A 173 17.81 9.19 5.44
C GLY A 173 18.24 7.80 4.98
N ALA A 174 17.39 6.78 5.06
CA ALA A 174 17.67 5.48 4.47
C ALA A 174 17.57 5.55 2.93
N GLU A 175 18.25 4.65 2.24
CA GLU A 175 18.21 4.57 0.77
C GLU A 175 16.81 4.23 0.25
N HIS A 176 16.08 3.40 1.00
CA HIS A 176 14.69 2.97 0.72
C HIS A 176 13.93 2.78 2.03
N CYS A 177 12.63 2.62 1.93
CA CYS A 177 11.83 2.21 3.08
C CYS A 177 11.82 0.68 3.17
N GLN A 178 11.81 0.14 4.39
CA GLN A 178 11.65 -1.30 4.63
C GLN A 178 10.54 -1.51 5.65
N ILE A 179 9.69 -2.50 5.37
CA ILE A 179 8.57 -2.84 6.23
C ILE A 179 8.59 -4.32 6.63
N VAL A 180 8.14 -4.60 7.84
CA VAL A 180 7.98 -5.97 8.35
C VAL A 180 6.57 -6.15 8.88
N GLY A 181 5.86 -7.16 8.35
CA GLY A 181 4.50 -7.53 8.75
C GLY A 181 4.44 -8.88 9.45
N ARG A 182 3.62 -8.93 10.51
CA ARG A 182 3.36 -10.16 11.27
C ARG A 182 2.00 -10.10 11.96
N PRO A 183 1.41 -11.26 12.32
CA PRO A 183 0.25 -11.31 13.19
C PRO A 183 0.52 -10.66 14.55
N ILE A 184 -0.52 -10.08 15.15
CA ILE A 184 -0.54 -9.66 16.55
C ILE A 184 -1.06 -10.82 17.40
#